data_b7bac8a14c390a08af691275e2fe9f4c
#
_entry.id   b7bac8a14c390a08af691275e2fe9f4c
#
_cell.length_a   1.000
_cell.length_b   1.000
_cell.length_c   1.000
_cell.angle_alpha   90.00
_cell.angle_beta   90.00
_cell.angle_gamma   90.00
#
_symmetry.space_group_name_H-M   'P 1'
#
loop_
_entity.id
_entity.type
_entity.pdbx_description
1 polymer ?
#
loop_
_entity_poly.entity_id
_entity_poly.type
_entity_poly.pdbx_seq_one_letter_code
_entity_poly.pdbx_strand_id
1 'polypeptide(L)'
;MSSPRKHNGSEPHHRILLLEGSQRDGEMVTQTLRANSHTAEVLRVESTAAFAEALETFEPDVVVTGTVAGLNSRDALQMSRQRHPEVPVLIIAENLDRSIVDSLRAGAADFVSKNELEKLPSAVDTALAQRAPLRRLSRRQREVFRLLASGVTMRDIASQLGLSRKTVETHRAQVMARLGARHVPELVRLAIRLGIVSTEDA
;
A
#
# COMPACT_ATOMS: atom_id res chain seq x y z
N MET A 1 16.90 17.71 -37.22
CA MET A 1 16.70 18.68 -36.11
C MET A 1 15.53 18.21 -35.29
N SER A 2 15.81 17.40 -34.27
CA SER A 2 14.75 16.83 -33.38
C SER A 2 14.64 17.71 -32.16
N SER A 3 13.47 18.34 -31.99
CA SER A 3 13.14 19.13 -30.81
C SER A 3 13.06 18.24 -29.57
N PRO A 4 13.61 18.68 -28.43
CA PRO A 4 13.45 17.95 -27.17
C PRO A 4 12.01 18.07 -26.68
N ARG A 5 11.35 16.93 -26.40
CA ARG A 5 10.06 16.88 -25.72
C ARG A 5 10.20 17.54 -24.35
N LYS A 6 9.51 18.66 -24.16
CA LYS A 6 9.34 19.29 -22.86
C LYS A 6 8.66 18.27 -21.93
N HIS A 7 9.36 17.85 -20.88
CA HIS A 7 8.74 17.21 -19.72
C HIS A 7 7.82 18.26 -19.06
N ASN A 8 6.53 18.17 -19.35
CA ASN A 8 5.53 18.81 -18.53
C ASN A 8 5.55 18.06 -17.19
N GLY A 9 5.97 18.74 -16.13
CA GLY A 9 5.92 18.23 -14.77
C GLY A 9 4.46 18.11 -14.32
N SER A 10 3.81 17.01 -14.68
CA SER A 10 2.59 16.60 -14.01
C SER A 10 3.01 16.03 -12.65
N GLU A 11 2.51 16.65 -11.58
CA GLU A 11 2.58 16.08 -10.24
C GLU A 11 2.12 14.61 -10.29
N PRO A 12 2.69 13.73 -9.49
CA PRO A 12 2.35 12.31 -9.55
C PRO A 12 0.87 12.11 -9.24
N HIS A 13 0.11 11.64 -10.21
CA HIS A 13 -1.27 11.21 -10.00
C HIS A 13 -1.26 10.02 -9.03
N HIS A 14 -1.85 10.20 -7.85
CA HIS A 14 -2.05 9.11 -6.91
C HIS A 14 -3.38 8.41 -7.21
N ARG A 15 -3.33 7.08 -7.27
CA ARG A 15 -4.48 6.22 -7.49
C ARG A 15 -4.99 5.72 -6.15
N ILE A 16 -6.17 6.19 -5.76
CA ILE A 16 -6.80 5.89 -4.47
C ILE A 16 -7.95 4.92 -4.71
N LEU A 17 -7.87 3.72 -4.14
CA LEU A 17 -8.99 2.78 -4.13
C LEU A 17 -9.79 2.98 -2.85
N LEU A 18 -11.02 3.45 -2.97
CA LEU A 18 -11.95 3.66 -1.86
C LEU A 18 -12.98 2.54 -1.80
N LEU A 19 -12.98 1.78 -0.71
CA LEU A 19 -14.02 0.80 -0.37
C LEU A 19 -15.00 1.44 0.61
N GLU A 20 -16.21 1.80 0.16
CA GLU A 20 -17.26 2.38 1.01
C GLU A 20 -18.63 2.07 0.42
N GLY A 21 -19.48 1.37 1.22
CA GLY A 21 -20.81 0.94 0.79
C GLY A 21 -21.87 2.04 0.85
N SER A 22 -21.71 3.02 1.75
CA SER A 22 -22.60 4.18 1.84
C SER A 22 -22.33 5.15 0.70
N GLN A 23 -23.32 5.42 -0.15
CA GLN A 23 -23.16 6.39 -1.23
C GLN A 23 -22.80 7.77 -0.68
N ARG A 24 -23.51 8.23 0.35
CA ARG A 24 -23.28 9.55 0.97
C ARG A 24 -21.85 9.68 1.52
N ASP A 25 -21.40 8.68 2.28
CA ASP A 25 -20.06 8.72 2.87
C ASP A 25 -18.98 8.63 1.78
N GLY A 26 -19.19 7.78 0.78
CA GLY A 26 -18.30 7.63 -0.35
C GLY A 26 -18.16 8.92 -1.16
N GLU A 27 -19.24 9.66 -1.38
CA GLU A 27 -19.21 10.96 -2.03
C GLU A 27 -18.45 11.99 -1.19
N MET A 28 -18.71 12.05 0.13
CA MET A 28 -18.00 12.95 1.05
C MET A 28 -16.49 12.66 1.06
N VAL A 29 -16.09 11.41 1.19
CA VAL A 29 -14.68 10.99 1.19
C VAL A 29 -14.02 11.36 -0.14
N THR A 30 -14.68 11.04 -1.26
CA THR A 30 -14.16 11.36 -2.60
C THR A 30 -13.99 12.86 -2.80
N GLN A 31 -14.95 13.66 -2.36
CA GLN A 31 -14.88 15.11 -2.44
C GLN A 31 -13.74 15.67 -1.58
N THR A 32 -13.58 15.17 -0.36
CA THR A 32 -12.49 15.58 0.56
C THR A 32 -11.12 15.28 -0.03
N LEU A 33 -10.93 14.10 -0.60
CA LEU A 33 -9.68 13.71 -1.24
C LEU A 33 -9.36 14.57 -2.47
N ARG A 34 -10.35 14.85 -3.32
CA ARG A 34 -10.17 15.68 -4.53
C ARG A 34 -9.96 17.16 -4.23
N ALA A 35 -10.56 17.69 -3.17
CA ALA A 35 -10.40 19.10 -2.80
C ALA A 35 -8.95 19.44 -2.39
N ASN A 36 -8.20 18.48 -1.85
CA ASN A 36 -6.84 18.68 -1.36
C ASN A 36 -5.75 18.17 -2.32
N SER A 37 -6.14 17.39 -3.35
CA SER A 37 -5.19 16.90 -4.36
C SER A 37 -5.88 16.91 -5.73
N HIS A 38 -5.59 17.92 -6.53
CA HIS A 38 -6.14 18.05 -7.89
C HIS A 38 -5.68 16.94 -8.85
N THR A 39 -4.80 16.07 -8.41
CA THR A 39 -4.16 15.01 -9.21
C THR A 39 -4.48 13.59 -8.72
N ALA A 40 -5.39 13.42 -7.75
CA ALA A 40 -5.78 12.09 -7.27
C ALA A 40 -6.88 11.47 -8.16
N GLU A 41 -6.61 10.28 -8.69
CA GLU A 41 -7.60 9.41 -9.30
C GLU A 41 -8.26 8.56 -8.20
N VAL A 42 -9.54 8.77 -7.91
CA VAL A 42 -10.27 8.02 -6.88
C VAL A 42 -11.24 7.07 -7.56
N LEU A 43 -11.03 5.76 -7.37
CA LEU A 43 -11.97 4.71 -7.74
C LEU A 43 -12.71 4.26 -6.48
N ARG A 44 -14.02 4.53 -6.43
CA ARG A 44 -14.89 4.02 -5.36
C ARG A 44 -15.51 2.69 -5.77
N VAL A 45 -15.52 1.74 -4.83
CA VAL A 45 -16.18 0.43 -4.94
C VAL A 45 -17.06 0.18 -3.70
N GLU A 46 -18.19 -0.51 -3.88
CA GLU A 46 -19.25 -0.62 -2.87
C GLU A 46 -19.45 -2.06 -2.36
N SER A 47 -18.68 -3.00 -2.88
CA SER A 47 -18.83 -4.42 -2.52
C SER A 47 -17.49 -5.13 -2.46
N THR A 48 -17.46 -6.26 -1.73
CA THR A 48 -16.29 -7.14 -1.62
C THR A 48 -15.82 -7.63 -2.99
N ALA A 49 -16.76 -8.00 -3.88
CA ALA A 49 -16.42 -8.50 -5.23
C ALA A 49 -15.77 -7.40 -6.08
N ALA A 50 -16.36 -6.21 -6.13
CA ALA A 50 -15.79 -5.07 -6.85
C ALA A 50 -14.44 -4.63 -6.26
N PHE A 51 -14.26 -4.76 -4.94
CA PHE A 51 -12.98 -4.47 -4.28
C PHE A 51 -11.90 -5.46 -4.70
N ALA A 52 -12.20 -6.76 -4.73
CA ALA A 52 -11.26 -7.78 -5.17
C ALA A 52 -10.83 -7.56 -6.63
N GLU A 53 -11.77 -7.27 -7.53
CA GLU A 53 -11.50 -6.95 -8.93
C GLU A 53 -10.67 -5.67 -9.08
N ALA A 54 -11.01 -4.62 -8.35
CA ALA A 54 -10.28 -3.36 -8.39
C ALA A 54 -8.83 -3.51 -7.88
N LEU A 55 -8.59 -4.34 -6.87
CA LEU A 55 -7.23 -4.65 -6.42
C LEU A 55 -6.37 -5.30 -7.53
N GLU A 56 -6.97 -6.01 -8.48
CA GLU A 56 -6.24 -6.64 -9.58
C GLU A 56 -6.03 -5.69 -10.77
N THR A 57 -7.01 -4.82 -11.05
CA THR A 57 -7.06 -4.03 -12.28
C THR A 57 -6.65 -2.57 -12.10
N PHE A 58 -6.90 -1.99 -10.94
CA PHE A 58 -6.70 -0.56 -10.69
C PHE A 58 -5.27 -0.20 -10.26
N GLU A 59 -4.47 -1.14 -9.73
CA GLU A 59 -3.11 -0.89 -9.23
C GLU A 59 -3.02 0.34 -8.29
N PRO A 60 -3.68 0.35 -7.13
CA PRO A 60 -3.77 1.53 -6.26
C PRO A 60 -2.42 1.89 -5.63
N ASP A 61 -2.17 3.18 -5.42
CA ASP A 61 -1.06 3.70 -4.59
C ASP A 61 -1.41 3.69 -3.09
N VAL A 62 -2.71 3.82 -2.78
CA VAL A 62 -3.26 3.75 -1.41
C VAL A 62 -4.67 3.18 -1.45
N VAL A 63 -5.02 2.42 -0.43
CA VAL A 63 -6.38 1.90 -0.21
C VAL A 63 -6.98 2.63 1.00
N VAL A 64 -8.20 3.10 0.86
CA VAL A 64 -9.02 3.65 1.95
C VAL A 64 -10.21 2.74 2.15
N THR A 65 -10.38 2.16 3.34
CA THR A 65 -11.49 1.25 3.64
C THR A 65 -12.46 1.87 4.62
N GLY A 66 -13.70 1.97 4.21
CA GLY A 66 -14.84 2.31 5.06
C GLY A 66 -15.67 1.09 5.43
N THR A 67 -16.96 1.27 5.59
CA THR A 67 -17.90 0.23 5.99
C THR A 67 -18.60 -0.37 4.78
N VAL A 68 -18.50 -1.69 4.61
CA VAL A 68 -19.21 -2.46 3.59
C VAL A 68 -19.83 -3.69 4.24
N ALA A 69 -21.06 -4.01 3.84
CA ALA A 69 -21.75 -5.20 4.34
C ALA A 69 -20.95 -6.48 4.03
N GLY A 70 -20.72 -7.29 5.06
CA GLY A 70 -20.03 -8.57 4.92
C GLY A 70 -18.50 -8.50 4.81
N LEU A 71 -17.90 -7.31 4.95
CA LEU A 71 -16.44 -7.16 4.96
C LEU A 71 -16.00 -6.20 6.06
N ASN A 72 -15.26 -6.69 7.02
CA ASN A 72 -14.66 -5.83 8.07
C ASN A 72 -13.30 -5.26 7.61
N SER A 73 -12.79 -4.27 8.36
CA SER A 73 -11.54 -3.59 8.03
C SER A 73 -10.31 -4.51 8.02
N ARG A 74 -10.32 -5.55 8.86
CA ARG A 74 -9.23 -6.54 8.91
C ARG A 74 -9.19 -7.41 7.66
N ASP A 75 -10.36 -7.87 7.20
CA ASP A 75 -10.45 -8.69 5.98
C ASP A 75 -10.09 -7.85 4.75
N ALA A 76 -10.53 -6.60 4.68
CA ALA A 76 -10.14 -5.67 3.63
C ALA A 76 -8.62 -5.42 3.60
N LEU A 77 -8.01 -5.24 4.78
CA LEU A 77 -6.56 -5.13 4.94
C LEU A 77 -5.86 -6.41 4.45
N GLN A 78 -6.35 -7.58 4.83
CA GLN A 78 -5.77 -8.87 4.42
C GLN A 78 -5.86 -9.07 2.90
N MET A 79 -7.01 -8.78 2.29
CA MET A 79 -7.20 -8.84 0.83
C MET A 79 -6.23 -7.89 0.11
N SER A 80 -6.11 -6.66 0.58
CA SER A 80 -5.17 -5.68 0.01
C SER A 80 -3.73 -6.18 0.08
N ARG A 81 -3.32 -6.73 1.22
CA ARG A 81 -1.95 -7.23 1.44
C ARG A 81 -1.59 -8.46 0.64
N GLN A 82 -2.56 -9.34 0.39
CA GLN A 82 -2.34 -10.51 -0.46
C GLN A 82 -1.99 -10.13 -1.90
N ARG A 83 -2.53 -9.02 -2.39
CA ARG A 83 -2.30 -8.53 -3.76
C ARG A 83 -1.18 -7.49 -3.83
N HIS A 84 -1.19 -6.54 -2.90
CA HIS A 84 -0.32 -5.37 -2.86
C HIS A 84 0.21 -5.14 -1.43
N PRO A 85 1.14 -5.97 -0.93
CA PRO A 85 1.65 -5.84 0.43
C PRO A 85 2.35 -4.50 0.69
N GLU A 86 2.79 -3.83 -0.37
CA GLU A 86 3.43 -2.51 -0.30
C GLU A 86 2.45 -1.33 -0.30
N VAL A 87 1.18 -1.55 -0.62
CA VAL A 87 0.18 -0.48 -0.67
C VAL A 87 -0.35 -0.20 0.73
N PRO A 88 -0.30 1.07 1.22
CA PRO A 88 -0.84 1.41 2.53
C PRO A 88 -2.36 1.30 2.53
N VAL A 89 -2.91 0.81 3.63
CA VAL A 89 -4.35 0.75 3.87
C VAL A 89 -4.69 1.67 5.02
N LEU A 90 -5.53 2.68 4.77
CA LEU A 90 -6.13 3.54 5.77
C LEU A 90 -7.56 3.08 6.06
N ILE A 91 -7.99 3.24 7.30
CA ILE A 91 -9.33 2.86 7.74
C ILE A 91 -10.11 4.14 8.06
N ILE A 92 -11.34 4.23 7.56
CA ILE A 92 -12.28 5.29 7.93
C ILE A 92 -13.49 4.66 8.61
N ALA A 93 -13.87 5.17 9.78
CA ALA A 93 -15.07 4.76 10.50
C ALA A 93 -15.55 5.88 11.43
N GLU A 94 -16.74 5.78 11.97
CA GLU A 94 -17.28 6.79 12.89
C GLU A 94 -16.48 6.85 14.19
N ASN A 95 -16.19 5.68 14.76
CA ASN A 95 -15.51 5.54 16.04
C ASN A 95 -14.38 4.51 15.97
N LEU A 96 -13.37 4.72 16.80
CA LEU A 96 -12.29 3.74 17.00
C LEU A 96 -12.82 2.59 17.89
N ASP A 97 -13.03 1.44 17.29
CA ASP A 97 -13.41 0.21 17.99
C ASP A 97 -12.26 -0.80 18.09
N ARG A 98 -12.52 -1.94 18.74
CA ARG A 98 -11.52 -3.00 18.90
C ARG A 98 -11.06 -3.59 17.57
N SER A 99 -11.96 -3.72 16.60
CA SER A 99 -11.64 -4.25 15.26
C SER A 99 -10.64 -3.37 14.53
N ILE A 100 -10.80 -2.04 14.64
CA ILE A 100 -9.88 -1.06 14.05
C ILE A 100 -8.52 -1.11 14.75
N VAL A 101 -8.51 -1.19 16.10
CA VAL A 101 -7.25 -1.34 16.85
C VAL A 101 -6.50 -2.62 16.44
N ASP A 102 -7.21 -3.73 16.27
CA ASP A 102 -6.61 -4.98 15.81
C ASP A 102 -6.12 -4.87 14.36
N SER A 103 -6.80 -4.11 13.50
CA SER A 103 -6.35 -3.83 12.13
C SER A 103 -5.11 -2.95 12.09
N LEU A 104 -5.01 -1.94 12.98
CA LEU A 104 -3.80 -1.12 13.13
C LEU A 104 -2.60 -1.95 13.60
N ARG A 105 -2.80 -2.84 14.58
CA ARG A 105 -1.78 -3.80 15.02
C ARG A 105 -1.38 -4.77 13.93
N ALA A 106 -2.33 -5.19 13.11
CA ALA A 106 -2.07 -5.99 11.91
C ALA A 106 -1.40 -5.19 10.79
N GLY A 107 -1.18 -3.88 10.95
CA GLY A 107 -0.39 -3.00 10.10
C GLY A 107 -1.18 -2.15 9.12
N ALA A 108 -2.45 -1.86 9.37
CA ALA A 108 -3.10 -0.73 8.70
C ALA A 108 -2.26 0.53 8.95
N ALA A 109 -2.16 1.40 7.94
CA ALA A 109 -1.28 2.54 7.98
C ALA A 109 -1.76 3.61 8.96
N ASP A 110 -3.07 3.84 9.00
CA ASP A 110 -3.68 4.81 9.89
C ASP A 110 -5.20 4.61 9.98
N PHE A 111 -5.83 5.33 10.90
CA PHE A 111 -7.28 5.44 11.08
C PHE A 111 -7.69 6.91 11.07
N VAL A 112 -8.76 7.24 10.34
CA VAL A 112 -9.37 8.56 10.33
C VAL A 112 -10.85 8.44 10.68
N SER A 113 -11.31 9.21 11.67
CA SER A 113 -12.74 9.27 12.00
C SER A 113 -13.53 9.93 10.87
N LYS A 114 -14.70 9.39 10.53
CA LYS A 114 -15.64 10.01 9.59
C LYS A 114 -16.10 11.41 10.04
N ASN A 115 -15.99 11.71 11.35
CA ASN A 115 -16.28 13.03 11.91
C ASN A 115 -15.11 14.03 11.71
N GLU A 116 -13.95 13.56 11.25
CA GLU A 116 -12.72 14.35 11.07
C GLU A 116 -12.11 14.09 9.67
N LEU A 117 -12.94 13.97 8.65
CA LEU A 117 -12.49 13.64 7.28
C LEU A 117 -11.53 14.66 6.68
N GLU A 118 -11.49 15.89 7.21
CA GLU A 118 -10.51 16.90 6.83
C GLU A 118 -9.06 16.47 7.11
N LYS A 119 -8.83 15.48 7.99
CA LYS A 119 -7.52 14.89 8.28
C LYS A 119 -7.11 13.82 7.25
N LEU A 120 -8.06 13.28 6.48
CA LEU A 120 -7.82 12.16 5.56
C LEU A 120 -6.76 12.48 4.49
N PRO A 121 -6.74 13.64 3.83
CA PRO A 121 -5.72 13.96 2.84
C PRO A 121 -4.31 13.92 3.44
N SER A 122 -4.12 14.52 4.63
CA SER A 122 -2.82 14.50 5.32
C SER A 122 -2.40 13.09 5.74
N ALA A 123 -3.34 12.24 6.16
CA ALA A 123 -3.07 10.84 6.48
C ALA A 123 -2.65 10.05 5.22
N VAL A 124 -3.31 10.29 4.07
CA VAL A 124 -2.94 9.71 2.78
C VAL A 124 -1.53 10.14 2.38
N ASP A 125 -1.21 11.44 2.43
CA ASP A 125 0.12 11.96 2.09
C ASP A 125 1.20 11.35 2.98
N THR A 126 0.95 11.24 4.28
CA THR A 126 1.86 10.62 5.25
C THR A 126 2.10 9.14 4.90
N ALA A 127 1.05 8.39 4.62
CA ALA A 127 1.14 6.99 4.26
C ALA A 127 1.90 6.77 2.95
N LEU A 128 1.67 7.62 1.95
CA LEU A 128 2.39 7.61 0.68
C LEU A 128 3.87 7.99 0.85
N ALA A 129 4.17 9.01 1.66
CA ALA A 129 5.54 9.43 1.95
C ALA A 129 6.34 8.35 2.67
N GLN A 130 5.76 7.67 3.64
CA GLN A 130 6.39 6.55 4.34
C GLN A 130 6.77 5.41 3.39
N ARG A 131 5.99 5.20 2.33
CA ARG A 131 6.20 4.15 1.32
C ARG A 131 6.99 4.60 0.09
N ALA A 132 7.33 5.88 0.00
CA ALA A 132 8.12 6.43 -1.11
C ALA A 132 9.41 5.63 -1.44
N PRO A 133 10.17 5.10 -0.46
CA PRO A 133 11.33 4.27 -0.77
C PRO A 133 11.01 3.03 -1.61
N LEU A 134 9.83 2.42 -1.42
CA LEU A 134 9.40 1.22 -2.16
C LEU A 134 9.08 1.51 -3.63
N ARG A 135 8.69 2.73 -3.98
CA ARG A 135 8.45 3.16 -5.36
C ARG A 135 9.72 3.08 -6.23
N ARG A 136 10.90 3.13 -5.61
CA ARG A 136 12.19 2.95 -6.29
C ARG A 136 12.46 1.50 -6.71
N LEU A 137 11.69 0.56 -6.18
CA LEU A 137 11.81 -0.86 -6.49
C LEU A 137 10.88 -1.25 -7.65
N SER A 138 11.40 -2.07 -8.58
CA SER A 138 10.52 -2.76 -9.54
C SER A 138 9.63 -3.76 -8.80
N ARG A 139 8.52 -4.20 -9.45
CA ARG A 139 7.63 -5.25 -8.90
C ARG A 139 8.44 -6.45 -8.42
N ARG A 140 9.38 -6.95 -9.24
CA ARG A 140 10.22 -8.10 -8.90
C ARG A 140 11.14 -7.85 -7.71
N GLN A 141 11.65 -6.64 -7.58
CA GLN A 141 12.48 -6.25 -6.43
C GLN A 141 11.65 -6.15 -5.14
N ARG A 142 10.39 -5.72 -5.21
CA ARG A 142 9.47 -5.72 -4.07
C ARG A 142 9.16 -7.14 -3.59
N GLU A 143 8.93 -8.08 -4.51
CA GLU A 143 8.75 -9.49 -4.18
C GLU A 143 9.98 -10.07 -3.47
N VAL A 144 11.18 -9.82 -3.99
CA VAL A 144 12.44 -10.25 -3.36
C VAL A 144 12.62 -9.57 -2.00
N PHE A 145 12.34 -8.28 -1.87
CA PHE A 145 12.43 -7.54 -0.60
C PHE A 145 11.52 -8.18 0.46
N ARG A 146 10.25 -8.44 0.13
CA ARG A 146 9.31 -9.07 1.06
C ARG A 146 9.79 -10.43 1.54
N LEU A 147 10.20 -11.31 0.63
CA LEU A 147 10.67 -12.66 0.98
C LEU A 147 11.97 -12.62 1.82
N LEU A 148 12.89 -11.70 1.51
CA LEU A 148 14.10 -11.50 2.33
C LEU A 148 13.74 -11.03 3.74
N ALA A 149 12.78 -10.11 3.85
CA ALA A 149 12.35 -9.56 5.12
C ALA A 149 11.58 -10.58 5.98
N SER A 150 10.92 -11.56 5.35
CA SER A 150 10.28 -12.71 6.02
C SER A 150 11.27 -13.86 6.32
N GLY A 151 12.58 -13.65 6.23
CA GLY A 151 13.58 -14.67 6.55
C GLY A 151 13.71 -15.81 5.55
N VAL A 152 13.07 -15.73 4.37
CA VAL A 152 13.15 -16.78 3.34
C VAL A 152 14.57 -16.85 2.76
N THR A 153 15.12 -18.06 2.64
CA THR A 153 16.48 -18.24 2.13
C THR A 153 16.61 -17.89 0.64
N MET A 154 17.78 -17.46 0.20
CA MET A 154 18.06 -17.13 -1.20
C MET A 154 17.73 -18.27 -2.16
N ARG A 155 17.89 -19.51 -1.73
CA ARG A 155 17.54 -20.71 -2.51
C ARG A 155 16.04 -20.83 -2.69
N ASP A 156 15.29 -20.65 -1.60
CA ASP A 156 13.83 -20.78 -1.60
C ASP A 156 13.18 -19.61 -2.37
N ILE A 157 13.73 -18.39 -2.25
CA ILE A 157 13.33 -17.24 -3.06
C ILE A 157 13.52 -17.56 -4.55
N ALA A 158 14.66 -18.13 -4.94
CA ALA A 158 14.93 -18.50 -6.32
C ALA A 158 13.90 -19.52 -6.82
N SER A 159 13.59 -20.53 -6.02
CA SER A 159 12.58 -21.56 -6.32
C SER A 159 11.18 -20.95 -6.45
N GLN A 160 10.73 -20.18 -5.45
CA GLN A 160 9.38 -19.59 -5.43
C GLN A 160 9.14 -18.61 -6.59
N LEU A 161 10.20 -17.90 -6.98
CA LEU A 161 10.09 -16.88 -8.01
C LEU A 161 10.47 -17.37 -9.42
N GLY A 162 10.86 -18.64 -9.58
CA GLY A 162 11.31 -19.20 -10.86
C GLY A 162 12.58 -18.53 -11.39
N LEU A 163 13.53 -18.15 -10.51
CA LEU A 163 14.76 -17.46 -10.85
C LEU A 163 16.00 -18.30 -10.57
N SER A 164 17.13 -17.94 -11.19
CA SER A 164 18.42 -18.45 -10.76
C SER A 164 18.84 -17.77 -9.43
N ARG A 165 19.62 -18.50 -8.60
CA ARG A 165 20.19 -17.93 -7.38
C ARG A 165 20.97 -16.65 -7.65
N LYS A 166 21.77 -16.61 -8.74
CA LYS A 166 22.54 -15.44 -9.17
C LYS A 166 21.63 -14.24 -9.46
N THR A 167 20.46 -14.48 -10.09
CA THR A 167 19.48 -13.43 -10.36
C THR A 167 18.90 -12.87 -9.07
N VAL A 168 18.59 -13.73 -8.09
CA VAL A 168 18.09 -13.28 -6.77
C VAL A 168 19.17 -12.48 -6.03
N GLU A 169 20.43 -12.90 -6.07
CA GLU A 169 21.57 -12.14 -5.51
C GLU A 169 21.68 -10.74 -6.13
N THR A 170 21.51 -10.64 -7.44
CA THR A 170 21.48 -9.35 -8.15
C THR A 170 20.31 -8.47 -7.67
N HIS A 171 19.11 -9.03 -7.59
CA HIS A 171 17.95 -8.29 -7.07
C HIS A 171 18.15 -7.86 -5.61
N ARG A 172 18.70 -8.73 -4.75
CA ARG A 172 19.03 -8.38 -3.37
C ARG A 172 19.99 -7.19 -3.31
N ALA A 173 21.09 -7.22 -4.07
CA ALA A 173 22.05 -6.12 -4.09
C ALA A 173 21.41 -4.80 -4.54
N GLN A 174 20.54 -4.84 -5.57
CA GLN A 174 19.81 -3.68 -6.05
C GLN A 174 18.79 -3.16 -5.02
N VAL A 175 18.06 -4.05 -4.34
CA VAL A 175 17.13 -3.69 -3.26
C VAL A 175 17.86 -2.99 -2.13
N MET A 176 18.97 -3.56 -1.66
CA MET A 176 19.79 -2.97 -0.60
C MET A 176 20.31 -1.59 -0.98
N ALA A 177 20.83 -1.43 -2.19
CA ALA A 177 21.34 -0.15 -2.68
C ALA A 177 20.22 0.91 -2.78
N ARG A 178 19.05 0.53 -3.33
CA ARG A 178 17.92 1.46 -3.52
C ARG A 178 17.24 1.89 -2.22
N LEU A 179 17.23 1.00 -1.22
CA LEU A 179 16.65 1.27 0.10
C LEU A 179 17.68 1.81 1.09
N GLY A 180 18.96 1.92 0.70
CA GLY A 180 20.05 2.41 1.55
C GLY A 180 20.39 1.45 2.70
N ALA A 181 20.04 0.17 2.60
CA ALA A 181 20.31 -0.83 3.62
C ALA A 181 21.70 -1.45 3.43
N ARG A 182 22.47 -1.56 4.51
CA ARG A 182 23.79 -2.17 4.52
C ARG A 182 23.73 -3.67 4.82
N HIS A 183 22.73 -4.09 5.63
CA HIS A 183 22.55 -5.45 6.10
C HIS A 183 21.07 -5.85 6.05
N VAL A 184 20.80 -7.17 5.90
CA VAL A 184 19.43 -7.72 5.87
C VAL A 184 18.59 -7.30 7.08
N PRO A 185 19.10 -7.25 8.32
CA PRO A 185 18.35 -6.76 9.48
C PRO A 185 17.78 -5.33 9.32
N GLU A 186 18.43 -4.47 8.53
CA GLU A 186 17.89 -3.13 8.23
C GLU A 186 16.69 -3.21 7.28
N LEU A 187 16.72 -4.14 6.32
CA LEU A 187 15.57 -4.44 5.46
C LEU A 187 14.39 -4.97 6.28
N VAL A 188 14.65 -5.89 7.22
CA VAL A 188 13.63 -6.44 8.13
C VAL A 188 12.97 -5.32 8.94
N ARG A 189 13.77 -4.46 9.59
CA ARG A 189 13.24 -3.30 10.35
C ARG A 189 12.43 -2.35 9.48
N LEU A 190 12.86 -2.12 8.24
CA LEU A 190 12.09 -1.31 7.29
C LEU A 190 10.77 -1.99 6.93
N ALA A 191 10.77 -3.28 6.65
CA ALA A 191 9.59 -4.05 6.31
C ALA A 191 8.56 -4.09 7.44
N ILE A 192 9.01 -4.27 8.70
CA ILE A 192 8.15 -4.21 9.90
C ILE A 192 7.55 -2.81 10.05
N ARG A 193 8.35 -1.75 9.97
CA ARG A 193 7.88 -0.36 10.05
C ARG A 193 6.85 -0.01 8.98
N LEU A 194 7.00 -0.57 7.79
CA LEU A 194 6.07 -0.41 6.69
C LEU A 194 4.87 -1.38 6.76
N GLY A 195 4.80 -2.25 7.76
CA GLY A 195 3.75 -3.26 7.89
C GLY A 195 3.71 -4.30 6.77
N ILE A 196 4.82 -4.50 6.07
CA ILE A 196 4.96 -5.50 4.99
C ILE A 196 5.15 -6.90 5.56
N VAL A 197 5.81 -6.97 6.72
CA VAL A 197 6.06 -8.19 7.50
C VAL A 197 5.67 -7.90 8.95
N SER A 198 5.01 -8.84 9.61
CA SER A 198 4.71 -8.74 11.03
C SER A 198 5.93 -9.15 11.88
N THR A 199 5.93 -8.74 13.15
CA THR A 199 6.96 -9.20 14.10
C THR A 199 6.85 -10.69 14.41
N GLU A 200 5.75 -11.33 14.05
CA GLU A 200 5.52 -12.76 14.20
C GLU A 200 6.06 -13.58 13.00
N ASP A 201 6.31 -12.91 11.87
CA ASP A 201 6.78 -13.50 10.60
C ASP A 201 8.28 -13.27 10.36
N ALA A 202 8.99 -12.60 11.29
CA ALA A 202 10.39 -12.19 11.12
C ALA A 202 11.38 -13.01 11.95
#